data_3850fc3a6b9aa991e8548ade58ef9437
#
_entry.id   3850fc3a6b9aa991e8548ade58ef9437
#
_cell.length_a   1.000
_cell.length_b   1.000
_cell.length_c   1.000
_cell.angle_alpha   90.00
_cell.angle_beta   90.00
_cell.angle_gamma   90.00
#
_symmetry.space_group_name_H-M   'P 1'
#
loop_
_entity.id
_entity.type
_entity.pdbx_description
1 polymer ?
#
loop_
_entity_poly.entity_id
_entity_poly.type
_entity_poly.pdbx_seq_one_letter_code
_entity_poly.pdbx_strand_id
1 'polypeptide(L)'
;MTWRKLRSDVARELAAAGIVPAEAEARFMVERASGFDADEWLEIVDLEPPVRPAAHLQAMVERRVAGEPLQYVLGAWSFRGLDLLVDRRVLIPRPETESVVEVALEEAERLGLKRTKRRLALVEPRPTTAVADIGTGSGAIALALEAELPDVEVWATDVSEDALDVARANVSGCAAARVRIGSAAPWFDGLPDSLRGELRLIVSNPPYIAEAEVPALPDEVAVYEPHTALVSGPTGTEALELVLDQARAWLAPGASVVLEFAPHQALAMTELAEKLGYTEVIVRDDLSGRARTLVARTD
;
A
#
# COMPACT_ATOMS: atom_id res chain seq x y z
N MET A 1 24.84 -5.41 -29.35
CA MET A 1 25.04 -5.19 -27.88
C MET A 1 24.08 -6.12 -27.13
N THR A 2 24.57 -6.94 -26.17
CA THR A 2 23.74 -7.94 -25.48
C THR A 2 23.03 -7.36 -24.25
N TRP A 3 21.99 -8.05 -23.75
CA TRP A 3 21.33 -7.70 -22.50
C TRP A 3 22.28 -7.66 -21.30
N ARG A 4 23.25 -8.58 -21.23
CA ARG A 4 24.32 -8.58 -20.23
C ARG A 4 25.09 -7.25 -20.23
N LYS A 5 25.49 -6.80 -21.41
CA LYS A 5 26.22 -5.55 -21.57
C LYS A 5 25.39 -4.35 -21.20
N LEU A 6 24.13 -4.29 -21.66
CA LEU A 6 23.19 -3.23 -21.29
C LEU A 6 22.97 -3.15 -19.78
N ARG A 7 22.69 -4.28 -19.10
CA ARG A 7 22.52 -4.28 -17.63
C ARG A 7 23.75 -3.72 -16.92
N SER A 8 24.96 -4.11 -17.36
CA SER A 8 26.20 -3.59 -16.78
C SER A 8 26.40 -2.10 -17.04
N ASP A 9 25.99 -1.61 -18.22
CA ASP A 9 26.09 -0.20 -18.57
C ASP A 9 25.09 0.63 -17.76
N VAL A 10 23.85 0.17 -17.63
CA VAL A 10 22.81 0.77 -16.76
C VAL A 10 23.27 0.84 -15.30
N ALA A 11 23.77 -0.26 -14.74
CA ALA A 11 24.27 -0.27 -13.36
C ALA A 11 25.37 0.78 -13.13
N ARG A 12 26.25 0.96 -14.12
CA ARG A 12 27.31 1.98 -14.07
C ARG A 12 26.77 3.41 -14.15
N GLU A 13 25.76 3.63 -15.00
CA GLU A 13 25.10 4.94 -15.14
C GLU A 13 24.35 5.32 -13.85
N LEU A 14 23.56 4.39 -13.27
CA LEU A 14 22.89 4.57 -11.99
C LEU A 14 23.89 4.84 -10.85
N ALA A 15 24.98 4.07 -10.78
CA ALA A 15 26.02 4.28 -9.77
C ALA A 15 26.71 5.65 -9.92
N ALA A 16 26.98 6.11 -11.16
CA ALA A 16 27.53 7.42 -11.43
C ALA A 16 26.58 8.57 -11.02
N ALA A 17 25.26 8.32 -11.02
CA ALA A 17 24.24 9.22 -10.52
C ALA A 17 24.04 9.12 -8.98
N GLY A 18 24.82 8.28 -8.27
CA GLY A 18 24.72 8.12 -6.82
C GLY A 18 23.60 7.19 -6.34
N ILE A 19 22.97 6.44 -7.24
CA ILE A 19 21.88 5.52 -6.89
C ILE A 19 22.44 4.23 -6.29
N VAL A 20 21.90 3.82 -5.15
CA VAL A 20 22.32 2.61 -4.41
C VAL A 20 21.07 1.85 -3.97
N PRO A 21 20.98 0.53 -4.24
CA PRO A 21 21.97 -0.34 -4.92
C PRO A 21 21.78 -0.39 -6.46
N ALA A 22 22.69 0.20 -7.21
CA ALA A 22 22.60 0.35 -8.67
C ALA A 22 22.45 -0.98 -9.44
N GLU A 23 23.14 -2.03 -9.01
CA GLU A 23 23.09 -3.36 -9.64
C GLU A 23 21.70 -4.01 -9.52
N ALA A 24 21.04 -3.86 -8.36
CA ALA A 24 19.70 -4.38 -8.14
C ALA A 24 18.66 -3.62 -8.97
N GLU A 25 18.75 -2.29 -8.99
CA GLU A 25 17.84 -1.46 -9.79
C GLU A 25 18.01 -1.72 -11.30
N ALA A 26 19.27 -1.83 -11.79
CA ALA A 26 19.53 -2.19 -13.18
C ALA A 26 18.93 -3.53 -13.57
N ARG A 27 18.93 -4.52 -12.64
CA ARG A 27 18.27 -5.81 -12.83
C ARG A 27 16.77 -5.63 -13.03
N PHE A 28 16.09 -4.97 -12.09
CA PHE A 28 14.64 -4.74 -12.17
C PHE A 28 14.23 -4.00 -13.45
N MET A 29 15.02 -3.00 -13.86
CA MET A 29 14.73 -2.26 -15.08
C MET A 29 14.89 -3.13 -16.33
N VAL A 30 15.89 -4.00 -16.37
CA VAL A 30 16.10 -4.92 -17.49
C VAL A 30 15.02 -5.99 -17.53
N GLU A 31 14.65 -6.59 -16.40
CA GLU A 31 13.51 -7.51 -16.29
C GLU A 31 12.23 -6.86 -16.82
N ARG A 32 11.94 -5.63 -16.38
CA ARG A 32 10.77 -4.87 -16.84
C ARG A 32 10.79 -4.58 -18.35
N ALA A 33 11.95 -4.17 -18.89
CA ALA A 33 12.08 -3.83 -20.30
C ALA A 33 12.04 -5.06 -21.22
N SER A 34 12.65 -6.15 -20.79
CA SER A 34 12.73 -7.38 -21.57
C SER A 34 11.42 -8.19 -21.53
N GLY A 35 10.65 -8.05 -20.44
CA GLY A 35 9.48 -8.90 -20.16
C GLY A 35 9.84 -10.29 -19.63
N PHE A 36 11.12 -10.54 -19.33
CA PHE A 36 11.62 -11.79 -18.76
C PHE A 36 11.97 -11.57 -17.29
N ASP A 37 11.63 -12.52 -16.46
CA ASP A 37 11.94 -12.50 -15.02
C ASP A 37 13.36 -13.03 -14.71
N ALA A 38 13.69 -13.07 -13.42
CA ALA A 38 15.00 -13.52 -12.96
C ALA A 38 15.32 -14.97 -13.34
N ASP A 39 14.32 -15.84 -13.38
CA ASP A 39 14.49 -17.26 -13.68
C ASP A 39 14.75 -17.49 -15.18
N GLU A 40 14.18 -16.64 -16.01
CA GLU A 40 14.31 -16.66 -17.48
C GLU A 40 15.57 -15.89 -17.97
N TRP A 41 16.25 -15.18 -17.09
CA TRP A 41 17.40 -14.33 -17.43
C TRP A 41 18.47 -15.04 -18.25
N LEU A 42 18.78 -16.31 -17.96
CA LEU A 42 19.81 -17.07 -18.65
C LEU A 42 19.46 -17.34 -20.11
N GLU A 43 18.19 -17.29 -20.48
CA GLU A 43 17.74 -17.52 -21.86
C GLU A 43 18.04 -16.31 -22.76
N ILE A 44 18.04 -15.10 -22.20
CA ILE A 44 18.15 -13.85 -22.99
C ILE A 44 19.49 -13.12 -22.81
N VAL A 45 20.25 -13.40 -21.77
CA VAL A 45 21.38 -12.59 -21.31
C VAL A 45 22.41 -12.31 -22.41
N ASP A 46 22.66 -13.23 -23.31
CA ASP A 46 23.62 -13.10 -24.41
C ASP A 46 22.97 -12.73 -25.77
N LEU A 47 21.65 -12.52 -25.78
CA LEU A 47 20.94 -12.07 -26.97
C LEU A 47 21.02 -10.55 -27.13
N GLU A 48 20.87 -10.07 -28.36
CA GLU A 48 20.67 -8.64 -28.61
C GLU A 48 19.25 -8.21 -28.29
N PRO A 49 19.05 -7.13 -27.51
CA PRO A 49 17.73 -6.62 -27.20
C PRO A 49 17.03 -6.10 -28.47
N PRO A 50 15.73 -6.35 -28.64
CA PRO A 50 14.95 -5.68 -29.65
C PRO A 50 14.96 -4.15 -29.45
N VAL A 51 14.77 -3.39 -30.53
CA VAL A 51 14.89 -1.92 -30.51
C VAL A 51 13.92 -1.26 -29.50
N ARG A 52 12.66 -1.72 -29.44
CA ARG A 52 11.65 -1.14 -28.52
C ARG A 52 11.98 -1.40 -27.04
N PRO A 53 12.26 -2.64 -26.60
CA PRO A 53 12.74 -2.91 -25.25
C PRO A 53 13.98 -2.12 -24.86
N ALA A 54 14.95 -2.01 -25.73
CA ALA A 54 16.18 -1.22 -25.46
C ALA A 54 15.86 0.27 -25.27
N ALA A 55 15.01 0.84 -26.12
CA ALA A 55 14.58 2.23 -26.00
C ALA A 55 13.75 2.47 -24.73
N HIS A 56 12.90 1.50 -24.35
CA HIS A 56 12.14 1.57 -23.11
C HIS A 56 13.05 1.54 -21.88
N LEU A 57 14.07 0.65 -21.87
CA LEU A 57 15.09 0.62 -20.81
C LEU A 57 15.80 1.96 -20.69
N GLN A 58 16.22 2.56 -21.79
CA GLN A 58 16.90 3.86 -21.78
C GLN A 58 16.01 4.96 -21.18
N ALA A 59 14.72 5.00 -21.57
CA ALA A 59 13.78 5.97 -20.99
C ALA A 59 13.56 5.78 -19.49
N MET A 60 13.56 4.54 -19.00
CA MET A 60 13.51 4.24 -17.56
C MET A 60 14.76 4.75 -16.85
N VAL A 61 15.96 4.53 -17.41
CA VAL A 61 17.21 5.01 -16.84
C VAL A 61 17.23 6.54 -16.73
N GLU A 62 16.82 7.24 -17.78
CA GLU A 62 16.73 8.70 -17.79
C GLU A 62 15.82 9.23 -16.70
N ARG A 63 14.64 8.63 -16.51
CA ARG A 63 13.69 8.98 -15.44
C ARG A 63 14.31 8.74 -14.06
N ARG A 64 14.95 7.59 -13.86
CA ARG A 64 15.55 7.23 -12.57
C ARG A 64 16.73 8.13 -12.21
N VAL A 65 17.60 8.44 -13.16
CA VAL A 65 18.71 9.38 -12.99
C VAL A 65 18.23 10.80 -12.69
N ALA A 66 17.04 11.17 -13.20
CA ALA A 66 16.36 12.43 -12.85
C ALA A 66 15.74 12.44 -11.45
N GLY A 67 15.89 11.35 -10.67
CA GLY A 67 15.41 11.26 -9.28
C GLY A 67 14.03 10.64 -9.10
N GLU A 68 13.37 10.17 -10.18
CA GLU A 68 12.06 9.52 -10.05
C GLU A 68 12.20 8.18 -9.32
N PRO A 69 11.31 7.84 -8.34
CA PRO A 69 11.35 6.56 -7.62
C PRO A 69 11.36 5.36 -8.56
N LEU A 70 12.17 4.35 -8.24
CA LEU A 70 12.26 3.12 -9.04
C LEU A 70 10.89 2.52 -9.34
N GLN A 71 10.01 2.47 -8.35
CA GLN A 71 8.68 1.88 -8.44
C GLN A 71 7.82 2.58 -9.51
N TYR A 72 7.88 3.91 -9.58
CA TYR A 72 7.17 4.67 -10.61
C TYR A 72 7.81 4.51 -11.98
N VAL A 73 9.13 4.39 -12.02
CA VAL A 73 9.87 4.09 -13.26
C VAL A 73 9.45 2.74 -13.83
N LEU A 74 9.34 1.73 -12.98
CA LEU A 74 8.88 0.39 -13.35
C LEU A 74 7.37 0.34 -13.65
N GLY A 75 6.58 1.25 -13.04
CA GLY A 75 5.13 1.27 -13.12
C GLY A 75 4.44 0.10 -12.40
N ALA A 76 5.18 -0.65 -11.59
CA ALA A 76 4.67 -1.75 -10.79
C ALA A 76 5.52 -1.96 -9.54
N TRP A 77 4.88 -2.44 -8.45
CA TRP A 77 5.58 -2.81 -7.23
C TRP A 77 4.92 -3.99 -6.54
N SER A 78 5.73 -4.86 -5.97
CA SER A 78 5.23 -6.03 -5.24
C SER A 78 4.83 -5.64 -3.81
N PHE A 79 3.64 -6.10 -3.38
CA PHE A 79 3.15 -5.96 -2.01
C PHE A 79 2.45 -7.26 -1.61
N ARG A 80 2.93 -7.96 -0.58
CA ARG A 80 2.43 -9.28 -0.12
C ARG A 80 2.22 -10.28 -1.25
N GLY A 81 3.14 -10.31 -2.23
CA GLY A 81 3.06 -11.20 -3.38
C GLY A 81 2.04 -10.81 -4.45
N LEU A 82 1.44 -9.64 -4.34
CA LEU A 82 0.63 -9.03 -5.38
C LEU A 82 1.51 -8.08 -6.21
N ASP A 83 1.39 -8.11 -7.53
CA ASP A 83 2.05 -7.15 -8.41
C ASP A 83 1.07 -6.00 -8.71
N LEU A 84 1.34 -4.83 -8.16
CA LEU A 84 0.44 -3.69 -8.16
C LEU A 84 0.96 -2.60 -9.09
N LEU A 85 0.09 -2.06 -9.94
CA LEU A 85 0.32 -0.81 -10.65
C LEU A 85 0.55 0.31 -9.63
N VAL A 86 1.64 1.06 -9.81
CA VAL A 86 1.94 2.25 -9.04
C VAL A 86 2.47 3.35 -9.95
N ASP A 87 2.00 4.57 -9.74
CA ASP A 87 2.49 5.79 -10.39
C ASP A 87 2.28 7.00 -9.47
N ARG A 88 2.58 8.21 -9.95
CA ARG A 88 2.55 9.45 -9.16
C ARG A 88 1.19 9.81 -8.54
N ARG A 89 0.14 9.07 -8.83
CA ARG A 89 -1.20 9.27 -8.27
C ARG A 89 -1.37 8.64 -6.89
N VAL A 90 -0.49 7.72 -6.49
CA VAL A 90 -0.61 6.94 -5.26
C VAL A 90 0.71 6.88 -4.50
N LEU A 91 0.62 6.75 -3.18
CA LEU A 91 1.75 6.38 -2.33
C LEU A 91 2.31 5.03 -2.78
N ILE A 92 3.63 4.90 -2.86
CA ILE A 92 4.29 3.61 -3.08
C ILE A 92 4.06 2.73 -1.84
N PRO A 93 3.45 1.53 -1.97
CA PRO A 93 3.26 0.63 -0.83
C PRO A 93 4.58 0.33 -0.11
N ARG A 94 4.60 0.51 1.21
CA ARG A 94 5.80 0.35 2.04
C ARG A 94 5.88 -1.05 2.65
N PRO A 95 7.09 -1.59 2.87
CA PRO A 95 7.25 -2.87 3.57
C PRO A 95 6.66 -2.87 4.98
N GLU A 96 6.70 -1.75 5.70
CA GLU A 96 6.10 -1.58 7.02
C GLU A 96 4.59 -1.80 6.98
N THR A 97 3.91 -1.38 5.92
CA THR A 97 2.47 -1.56 5.73
C THR A 97 2.09 -3.05 5.58
N GLU A 98 3.00 -3.91 5.12
CA GLU A 98 2.77 -5.36 5.13
C GLU A 98 2.59 -5.90 6.56
N SER A 99 3.29 -5.32 7.54
CA SER A 99 3.11 -5.65 8.96
C SER A 99 1.75 -5.18 9.49
N VAL A 100 1.26 -4.04 9.02
CA VAL A 100 -0.10 -3.56 9.35
C VAL A 100 -1.16 -4.53 8.84
N VAL A 101 -1.02 -5.01 7.61
CA VAL A 101 -1.91 -6.05 7.06
C VAL A 101 -1.84 -7.33 7.88
N GLU A 102 -0.64 -7.75 8.32
CA GLU A 102 -0.52 -8.96 9.17
C GLU A 102 -1.29 -8.80 10.48
N VAL A 103 -1.16 -7.66 11.15
CA VAL A 103 -1.94 -7.35 12.37
C VAL A 103 -3.44 -7.31 12.08
N ALA A 104 -3.85 -6.76 10.95
CA ALA A 104 -5.26 -6.74 10.52
C ALA A 104 -5.81 -8.15 10.29
N LEU A 105 -5.01 -9.07 9.75
CA LEU A 105 -5.38 -10.47 9.55
C LEU A 105 -5.47 -11.23 10.88
N GLU A 106 -4.56 -10.97 11.84
CA GLU A 106 -4.67 -11.51 13.20
C GLU A 106 -5.96 -11.05 13.89
N GLU A 107 -6.34 -9.77 13.74
CA GLU A 107 -7.61 -9.25 14.23
C GLU A 107 -8.81 -9.88 13.52
N ALA A 108 -8.75 -10.10 12.23
CA ALA A 108 -9.77 -10.82 11.47
C ALA A 108 -9.97 -12.25 12.01
N GLU A 109 -8.89 -12.97 12.32
CA GLU A 109 -8.95 -14.31 12.94
C GLU A 109 -9.57 -14.25 14.33
N ARG A 110 -9.23 -13.25 15.17
CA ARG A 110 -9.86 -13.01 16.47
C ARG A 110 -11.38 -12.81 16.34
N LEU A 111 -11.79 -12.10 15.28
CA LEU A 111 -13.21 -11.85 14.95
C LEU A 111 -13.92 -13.06 14.33
N GLY A 112 -13.22 -14.20 14.20
CA GLY A 112 -13.77 -15.44 13.63
C GLY A 112 -13.79 -15.46 12.09
N LEU A 113 -13.14 -14.53 11.42
CA LEU A 113 -12.99 -14.53 9.97
C LEU A 113 -11.90 -15.54 9.59
N LYS A 114 -12.17 -16.37 8.60
CA LYS A 114 -11.22 -17.39 8.17
C LYS A 114 -10.13 -16.77 7.32
N ARG A 115 -8.86 -17.03 7.67
CA ARG A 115 -7.70 -16.68 6.88
C ARG A 115 -7.28 -17.84 5.98
N THR A 116 -6.82 -17.54 4.76
CA THR A 116 -6.20 -18.50 3.86
C THR A 116 -4.92 -17.91 3.26
N LYS A 117 -3.90 -18.74 3.08
CA LYS A 117 -2.64 -18.33 2.41
C LYS A 117 -2.70 -18.47 0.89
N ARG A 118 -3.83 -18.88 0.34
CA ARG A 118 -3.97 -19.15 -1.09
C ARG A 118 -5.35 -18.76 -1.58
N ARG A 119 -5.37 -17.96 -2.63
CA ARG A 119 -6.58 -17.65 -3.37
C ARG A 119 -7.13 -18.93 -4.02
N LEU A 120 -8.18 -19.52 -3.46
CA LEU A 120 -8.89 -20.64 -4.06
C LEU A 120 -10.00 -20.09 -4.98
N ALA A 121 -9.74 -20.10 -6.27
CA ALA A 121 -10.63 -19.55 -7.30
C ALA A 121 -11.86 -20.44 -7.61
N LEU A 122 -12.40 -21.25 -6.69
CA LEU A 122 -13.30 -22.33 -7.10
C LEU A 122 -14.76 -22.23 -6.68
N VAL A 123 -15.19 -21.40 -5.81
CA VAL A 123 -16.61 -21.01 -5.60
C VAL A 123 -16.60 -19.74 -4.75
N GLU A 124 -17.16 -18.65 -5.24
CA GLU A 124 -17.31 -17.45 -4.42
C GLU A 124 -18.55 -17.62 -3.53
N PRO A 125 -18.37 -17.88 -2.21
CA PRO A 125 -19.47 -17.68 -1.29
C PRO A 125 -19.87 -16.20 -1.36
N ARG A 126 -21.14 -15.87 -1.25
CA ARG A 126 -21.53 -14.47 -1.10
C ARG A 126 -20.94 -13.99 0.23
N PRO A 127 -20.08 -12.96 0.22
CA PRO A 127 -19.52 -12.45 1.46
C PRO A 127 -20.63 -11.98 2.37
N THR A 128 -20.58 -12.40 3.64
CA THR A 128 -21.56 -12.02 4.65
C THR A 128 -21.01 -10.96 5.60
N THR A 129 -19.76 -10.62 5.47
CA THR A 129 -19.04 -9.73 6.38
C THR A 129 -18.32 -8.64 5.58
N ALA A 130 -18.49 -7.39 5.99
CA ALA A 130 -17.83 -6.25 5.39
C ALA A 130 -16.63 -5.81 6.24
N VAL A 131 -15.54 -5.48 5.57
CA VAL A 131 -14.34 -4.83 6.12
C VAL A 131 -13.99 -3.62 5.24
N ALA A 132 -13.22 -2.66 5.75
CA ALA A 132 -12.90 -1.46 4.99
C ALA A 132 -11.41 -1.12 5.06
N ASP A 133 -10.88 -0.60 3.94
CA ASP A 133 -9.58 0.04 3.78
C ASP A 133 -9.82 1.53 3.49
N ILE A 134 -9.47 2.39 4.43
CA ILE A 134 -9.75 3.83 4.39
C ILE A 134 -8.47 4.58 4.02
N GLY A 135 -8.50 5.35 2.91
CA GLY A 135 -7.31 5.92 2.30
C GLY A 135 -6.53 4.86 1.52
N THR A 136 -7.22 4.16 0.63
CA THR A 136 -6.72 2.92 0.00
C THR A 136 -5.53 3.12 -0.95
N GLY A 137 -5.33 4.35 -1.48
CA GLY A 137 -4.26 4.64 -2.42
C GLY A 137 -4.27 3.71 -3.64
N SER A 138 -3.24 2.89 -3.78
CA SER A 138 -3.14 1.88 -4.85
C SER A 138 -4.08 0.67 -4.68
N GLY A 139 -4.80 0.56 -3.56
CA GLY A 139 -5.59 -0.63 -3.22
C GLY A 139 -4.78 -1.73 -2.53
N ALA A 140 -3.54 -1.48 -2.12
CA ALA A 140 -2.62 -2.50 -1.61
C ALA A 140 -3.17 -3.27 -0.41
N ILE A 141 -3.68 -2.55 0.62
CA ILE A 141 -4.28 -3.16 1.82
C ILE A 141 -5.56 -3.90 1.44
N ALA A 142 -6.48 -3.25 0.71
CA ALA A 142 -7.75 -3.86 0.31
C ALA A 142 -7.56 -5.17 -0.45
N LEU A 143 -6.62 -5.20 -1.40
CA LEU A 143 -6.31 -6.37 -2.21
C LEU A 143 -5.65 -7.48 -1.39
N ALA A 144 -4.76 -7.13 -0.45
CA ALA A 144 -4.15 -8.11 0.44
C ALA A 144 -5.19 -8.74 1.38
N LEU A 145 -6.12 -7.94 1.94
CA LEU A 145 -7.22 -8.45 2.76
C LEU A 145 -8.13 -9.38 1.94
N GLU A 146 -8.52 -8.99 0.72
CA GLU A 146 -9.35 -9.83 -0.16
C GLU A 146 -8.69 -11.17 -0.51
N ALA A 147 -7.39 -11.13 -0.78
CA ALA A 147 -6.63 -12.33 -1.14
C ALA A 147 -6.53 -13.35 0.00
N GLU A 148 -6.48 -12.87 1.26
CA GLU A 148 -6.26 -13.73 2.43
C GLU A 148 -7.54 -13.99 3.25
N LEU A 149 -8.64 -13.22 3.04
CA LEU A 149 -9.92 -13.39 3.71
C LEU A 149 -11.02 -13.77 2.70
N PRO A 150 -11.26 -15.07 2.47
CA PRO A 150 -12.14 -15.52 1.38
C PRO A 150 -13.61 -15.18 1.58
N ASP A 151 -14.06 -14.97 2.82
CA ASP A 151 -15.46 -14.80 3.18
C ASP A 151 -15.86 -13.32 3.43
N VAL A 152 -14.99 -12.35 3.07
CA VAL A 152 -15.25 -10.92 3.29
C VAL A 152 -15.47 -10.15 2.00
N GLU A 153 -16.29 -9.11 2.09
CA GLU A 153 -16.33 -8.03 1.11
C GLU A 153 -15.47 -6.87 1.62
N VAL A 154 -14.52 -6.41 0.83
CA VAL A 154 -13.60 -5.33 1.21
C VAL A 154 -14.03 -4.04 0.54
N TRP A 155 -14.35 -3.03 1.31
CA TRP A 155 -14.65 -1.69 0.83
C TRP A 155 -13.39 -0.83 0.90
N ALA A 156 -13.08 -0.13 -0.19
CA ALA A 156 -11.91 0.70 -0.32
C ALA A 156 -12.30 2.12 -0.71
N THR A 157 -11.88 3.11 0.07
CA THR A 157 -12.18 4.53 -0.17
C THR A 157 -10.91 5.37 -0.22
N ASP A 158 -10.96 6.47 -0.94
CA ASP A 158 -9.91 7.49 -0.98
C ASP A 158 -10.54 8.85 -1.30
N VAL A 159 -9.89 9.92 -0.89
CA VAL A 159 -10.31 11.29 -1.26
C VAL A 159 -9.94 11.62 -2.70
N SER A 160 -8.94 10.96 -3.25
CA SER A 160 -8.40 11.17 -4.60
C SER A 160 -9.06 10.24 -5.62
N GLU A 161 -9.79 10.79 -6.59
CA GLU A 161 -10.31 10.00 -7.71
C GLU A 161 -9.16 9.37 -8.54
N ASP A 162 -8.04 10.08 -8.68
CA ASP A 162 -6.85 9.56 -9.36
C ASP A 162 -6.28 8.32 -8.64
N ALA A 163 -6.29 8.30 -7.31
CA ALA A 163 -5.89 7.13 -6.53
C ALA A 163 -6.90 5.97 -6.72
N LEU A 164 -8.21 6.27 -6.69
CA LEU A 164 -9.24 5.27 -6.95
C LEU A 164 -9.15 4.68 -8.36
N ASP A 165 -8.71 5.43 -9.36
CA ASP A 165 -8.48 4.89 -10.71
C ASP A 165 -7.32 3.87 -10.72
N VAL A 166 -6.25 4.12 -9.98
CA VAL A 166 -5.16 3.16 -9.79
C VAL A 166 -5.67 1.92 -9.04
N ALA A 167 -6.43 2.11 -7.95
CA ALA A 167 -7.02 1.01 -7.19
C ALA A 167 -7.96 0.15 -8.06
N ARG A 168 -8.83 0.76 -8.89
CA ARG A 168 -9.70 0.04 -9.85
C ARG A 168 -8.88 -0.79 -10.85
N ALA A 169 -7.79 -0.23 -11.38
CA ALA A 169 -6.90 -0.94 -12.29
C ALA A 169 -6.28 -2.16 -11.60
N ASN A 170 -5.81 -2.00 -10.36
CA ASN A 170 -5.24 -3.09 -9.56
C ASN A 170 -6.29 -4.16 -9.19
N VAL A 171 -7.49 -3.75 -8.80
CA VAL A 171 -8.62 -4.68 -8.56
C VAL A 171 -8.92 -5.51 -9.79
N SER A 172 -8.94 -4.88 -10.97
CA SER A 172 -9.13 -5.58 -12.24
C SER A 172 -7.96 -6.52 -12.57
N GLY A 173 -6.72 -6.03 -12.43
CA GLY A 173 -5.49 -6.79 -12.70
C GLY A 173 -5.34 -8.03 -11.80
N CYS A 174 -5.68 -7.90 -10.52
CA CYS A 174 -5.69 -9.00 -9.55
C CYS A 174 -6.95 -9.87 -9.64
N ALA A 175 -7.93 -9.54 -10.48
CA ALA A 175 -9.24 -10.16 -10.55
C ALA A 175 -9.93 -10.27 -9.17
N ALA A 176 -9.83 -9.22 -8.34
CA ALA A 176 -10.30 -9.17 -6.95
C ALA A 176 -11.81 -8.85 -6.91
N ALA A 177 -12.64 -9.87 -7.10
CA ALA A 177 -14.08 -9.72 -7.29
C ALA A 177 -14.84 -9.24 -6.04
N ARG A 178 -14.24 -9.33 -4.85
CA ARG A 178 -14.86 -8.93 -3.58
C ARG A 178 -14.43 -7.55 -3.08
N VAL A 179 -13.52 -6.87 -3.80
CA VAL A 179 -13.19 -5.47 -3.51
C VAL A 179 -14.23 -4.54 -4.13
N ARG A 180 -14.78 -3.64 -3.34
CA ARG A 180 -15.72 -2.59 -3.74
C ARG A 180 -15.04 -1.24 -3.60
N ILE A 181 -14.85 -0.55 -4.69
CA ILE A 181 -14.33 0.82 -4.67
C ILE A 181 -15.49 1.78 -4.43
N GLY A 182 -15.39 2.53 -3.32
CA GLY A 182 -16.35 3.58 -2.98
C GLY A 182 -16.22 4.82 -3.88
N SER A 183 -16.93 5.87 -3.55
CA SER A 183 -16.78 7.18 -4.22
C SER A 183 -15.60 7.95 -3.66
N ALA A 184 -15.02 8.85 -4.45
CA ALA A 184 -14.01 9.78 -3.97
C ALA A 184 -14.63 10.77 -2.98
N ALA A 185 -14.26 10.63 -1.72
CA ALA A 185 -14.75 11.47 -0.64
C ALA A 185 -13.82 11.34 0.59
N PRO A 186 -13.86 12.31 1.51
CA PRO A 186 -13.07 12.23 2.73
C PRO A 186 -13.44 11.00 3.56
N TRP A 187 -12.43 10.22 3.92
CA TRP A 187 -12.49 9.10 4.86
C TRP A 187 -13.67 8.14 4.60
N PHE A 188 -14.69 8.16 5.44
CA PHE A 188 -15.83 7.24 5.42
C PHE A 188 -16.98 7.70 4.53
N ASP A 189 -16.98 8.95 4.08
CA ASP A 189 -18.07 9.49 3.26
C ASP A 189 -18.19 8.82 1.87
N GLY A 190 -17.15 8.10 1.46
CA GLY A 190 -17.16 7.26 0.26
C GLY A 190 -17.87 5.91 0.42
N LEU A 191 -18.22 5.51 1.64
CA LEU A 191 -18.91 4.26 1.94
C LEU A 191 -20.43 4.43 1.87
N PRO A 192 -21.19 3.37 1.50
CA PRO A 192 -22.64 3.39 1.61
C PRO A 192 -23.09 3.40 3.08
N ASP A 193 -24.10 4.21 3.40
CA ASP A 193 -24.65 4.34 4.76
C ASP A 193 -25.13 3.01 5.37
N SER A 194 -25.46 2.02 4.54
CA SER A 194 -25.85 0.69 4.99
C SER A 194 -24.74 -0.07 5.73
N LEU A 195 -23.50 0.40 5.68
CA LEU A 195 -22.38 -0.18 6.40
C LEU A 195 -22.14 0.45 7.79
N ARG A 196 -22.90 1.48 8.16
CA ARG A 196 -22.78 2.07 9.51
C ARG A 196 -23.14 1.07 10.58
N GLY A 197 -22.21 0.84 11.51
CA GLY A 197 -22.36 -0.16 12.58
C GLY A 197 -22.21 -1.61 12.11
N GLU A 198 -21.79 -1.87 10.86
CA GLU A 198 -21.72 -3.22 10.30
C GLU A 198 -20.29 -3.68 9.97
N LEU A 199 -19.32 -2.77 9.95
CA LEU A 199 -17.93 -3.12 9.62
C LEU A 199 -17.28 -3.91 10.76
N ARG A 200 -16.73 -5.07 10.43
CA ARG A 200 -16.04 -5.92 11.41
C ARG A 200 -14.58 -5.55 11.60
N LEU A 201 -13.97 -4.95 10.59
CA LEU A 201 -12.58 -4.51 10.61
C LEU A 201 -12.44 -3.28 9.73
N ILE A 202 -11.78 -2.26 10.25
CA ILE A 202 -11.35 -1.10 9.49
C ILE A 202 -9.82 -1.07 9.53
N VAL A 203 -9.19 -0.90 8.36
CA VAL A 203 -7.74 -0.75 8.25
C VAL A 203 -7.45 0.57 7.55
N SER A 204 -6.40 1.26 7.95
CA SER A 204 -5.97 2.48 7.27
C SER A 204 -4.48 2.71 7.46
N ASN A 205 -3.83 3.17 6.40
CA ASN A 205 -2.53 3.84 6.44
C ASN A 205 -2.76 5.31 6.03
N PRO A 206 -3.25 6.16 6.92
CA PRO A 206 -3.53 7.55 6.60
C PRO A 206 -2.24 8.37 6.55
N PRO A 207 -2.22 9.57 5.97
CA PRO A 207 -1.09 10.46 6.09
C PRO A 207 -0.82 10.78 7.58
N TYR A 208 0.45 10.77 7.97
CA TYR A 208 0.86 10.98 9.37
C TYR A 208 2.11 11.84 9.53
N ILE A 209 2.58 12.49 8.45
CA ILE A 209 3.74 13.40 8.47
C ILE A 209 3.26 14.81 8.80
N ALA A 210 3.93 15.47 9.77
CA ALA A 210 3.66 16.86 10.07
C ALA A 210 4.22 17.79 8.97
N GLU A 211 3.57 18.93 8.72
CA GLU A 211 4.03 19.91 7.73
C GLU A 211 5.50 20.31 7.94
N ALA A 212 5.93 20.43 9.20
CA ALA A 212 7.29 20.80 9.57
C ALA A 212 8.34 19.71 9.24
N GLU A 213 7.92 18.46 9.03
CA GLU A 213 8.80 17.34 8.72
C GLU A 213 9.06 17.18 7.21
N VAL A 214 8.22 17.78 6.35
CA VAL A 214 8.31 17.67 4.90
C VAL A 214 9.71 18.02 4.35
N PRO A 215 10.39 19.09 4.83
CA PRO A 215 11.74 19.42 4.34
C PRO A 215 12.82 18.38 4.66
N ALA A 216 12.55 17.44 5.58
CA ALA A 216 13.48 16.37 5.96
C ALA A 216 13.23 15.07 5.17
N LEU A 217 12.17 15.00 4.36
CA LEU A 217 11.89 13.83 3.53
C LEU A 217 12.95 13.69 2.42
N PRO A 218 13.25 12.45 2.00
CA PRO A 218 14.04 12.24 0.79
C PRO A 218 13.39 12.92 -0.43
N ASP A 219 14.21 13.47 -1.32
CA ASP A 219 13.72 14.18 -2.51
C ASP A 219 12.76 13.33 -3.36
N GLU A 220 13.05 12.03 -3.51
CA GLU A 220 12.18 11.11 -4.26
C GLU A 220 10.79 10.95 -3.65
N VAL A 221 10.64 11.16 -2.34
CA VAL A 221 9.34 11.15 -1.65
C VAL A 221 8.67 12.53 -1.77
N ALA A 222 9.39 13.58 -1.37
CA ALA A 222 8.84 14.94 -1.30
C ALA A 222 8.41 15.50 -2.68
N VAL A 223 9.13 15.13 -3.75
CA VAL A 223 8.90 15.65 -5.11
C VAL A 223 7.93 14.80 -5.92
N TYR A 224 7.92 13.50 -5.72
CA TYR A 224 7.23 12.59 -6.62
C TYR A 224 5.97 11.96 -6.05
N GLU A 225 5.90 11.73 -4.72
CA GLU A 225 4.71 11.12 -4.12
C GLU A 225 3.63 12.16 -3.80
N PRO A 226 2.34 11.78 -3.83
CA PRO A 226 1.25 12.71 -3.58
C PRO A 226 1.36 13.32 -2.18
N HIS A 227 1.42 14.64 -2.08
CA HIS A 227 1.49 15.35 -0.80
C HIS A 227 0.32 15.02 0.13
N THR A 228 -0.87 14.82 -0.43
CA THR A 228 -2.08 14.44 0.32
C THR A 228 -2.02 13.03 0.90
N ALA A 229 -1.13 12.16 0.41
CA ALA A 229 -0.90 10.83 0.96
C ALA A 229 0.20 10.80 2.04
N LEU A 230 0.92 11.92 2.21
CA LEU A 230 2.04 12.02 3.15
C LEU A 230 1.69 12.90 4.35
N VAL A 231 1.15 14.10 4.10
CA VAL A 231 1.03 15.16 5.10
C VAL A 231 -0.37 15.21 5.67
N SER A 232 -0.43 15.11 6.99
CA SER A 232 -1.68 15.10 7.75
C SER A 232 -2.12 16.49 8.21
N GLY A 233 -1.18 17.43 8.32
CA GLY A 233 -1.41 18.78 8.85
C GLY A 233 -0.26 19.25 9.75
N PRO A 234 -0.47 20.28 10.57
CA PRO A 234 0.57 20.87 11.42
C PRO A 234 1.22 19.91 12.41
N THR A 235 0.47 18.96 12.97
CA THR A 235 0.97 18.03 14.01
C THR A 235 1.29 16.63 13.47
N GLY A 236 0.77 16.29 12.28
CA GLY A 236 0.90 14.95 11.70
C GLY A 236 -0.10 13.92 12.27
N THR A 237 -0.98 14.32 13.19
CA THR A 237 -1.96 13.41 13.83
C THR A 237 -3.39 13.62 13.34
N GLU A 238 -3.66 14.69 12.60
CA GLU A 238 -5.01 15.13 12.24
C GLU A 238 -5.82 14.05 11.52
N ALA A 239 -5.20 13.37 10.55
CA ALA A 239 -5.86 12.29 9.82
C ALA A 239 -6.10 11.05 10.69
N LEU A 240 -5.11 10.69 11.53
CA LEU A 240 -5.23 9.61 12.51
C LEU A 240 -6.39 9.84 13.49
N GLU A 241 -6.49 11.07 14.00
CA GLU A 241 -7.56 11.49 14.93
C GLU A 241 -8.94 11.37 14.26
N LEU A 242 -9.07 11.86 13.03
CA LEU A 242 -10.32 11.78 12.27
C LEU A 242 -10.74 10.34 11.98
N VAL A 243 -9.80 9.49 11.57
CA VAL A 243 -10.10 8.08 11.30
C VAL A 243 -10.54 7.36 12.57
N LEU A 244 -9.83 7.55 13.70
CA LEU A 244 -10.20 6.94 14.98
C LEU A 244 -11.58 7.39 15.46
N ASP A 245 -11.87 8.69 15.41
CA ASP A 245 -13.15 9.23 15.85
C ASP A 245 -14.31 8.72 14.98
N GLN A 246 -14.20 8.82 13.67
CA GLN A 246 -15.26 8.45 12.74
C GLN A 246 -15.49 6.94 12.67
N ALA A 247 -14.43 6.11 12.78
CA ALA A 247 -14.53 4.65 12.73
C ALA A 247 -15.55 4.08 13.69
N ARG A 248 -15.74 4.69 14.87
CA ARG A 248 -16.70 4.24 15.88
C ARG A 248 -18.15 4.16 15.39
N ALA A 249 -18.53 5.06 14.47
CA ALA A 249 -19.89 5.04 13.90
C ALA A 249 -20.09 3.95 12.84
N TRP A 250 -19.00 3.34 12.37
CA TRP A 250 -19.02 2.35 11.30
C TRP A 250 -18.74 0.93 11.80
N LEU A 251 -18.06 0.80 12.94
CA LEU A 251 -17.71 -0.49 13.53
C LEU A 251 -18.93 -1.16 14.15
N ALA A 252 -19.07 -2.45 13.89
CA ALA A 252 -20.00 -3.32 14.62
C ALA A 252 -19.52 -3.54 16.08
N PRO A 253 -20.39 -3.98 17.00
CA PRO A 253 -19.96 -4.38 18.34
C PRO A 253 -18.86 -5.45 18.31
N GLY A 254 -17.82 -5.28 19.14
CA GLY A 254 -16.67 -6.16 19.23
C GLY A 254 -15.69 -6.11 18.05
N ALA A 255 -15.88 -5.17 17.12
CA ALA A 255 -15.04 -4.96 15.94
C ALA A 255 -13.76 -4.16 16.24
N SER A 256 -12.88 -4.04 15.26
CA SER A 256 -11.58 -3.39 15.43
C SER A 256 -11.28 -2.37 14.34
N VAL A 257 -10.54 -1.32 14.70
CA VAL A 257 -9.79 -0.48 13.77
C VAL A 257 -8.30 -0.76 13.92
N VAL A 258 -7.58 -0.85 12.79
CA VAL A 258 -6.14 -1.08 12.71
C VAL A 258 -5.54 0.08 11.91
N LEU A 259 -4.64 0.85 12.52
CA LEU A 259 -4.04 2.04 11.92
C LEU A 259 -2.53 1.96 11.88
N GLU A 260 -1.94 2.36 10.74
CA GLU A 260 -0.51 2.70 10.67
C GLU A 260 -0.27 4.10 11.22
N PHE A 261 0.85 4.29 11.94
CA PHE A 261 1.29 5.60 12.45
C PHE A 261 2.82 5.69 12.57
N ALA A 262 3.37 6.90 12.77
CA ALA A 262 4.79 7.09 13.03
C ALA A 262 5.13 6.72 14.49
N PRO A 263 6.29 6.06 14.77
CA PRO A 263 6.63 5.56 16.11
C PRO A 263 6.49 6.56 17.24
N HIS A 264 6.81 7.84 17.00
CA HIS A 264 6.72 8.91 18.00
C HIS A 264 5.27 9.29 18.36
N GLN A 265 4.29 8.90 17.56
CA GLN A 265 2.86 9.19 17.78
C GLN A 265 2.15 8.13 18.65
N ALA A 266 2.82 7.02 18.98
CA ALA A 266 2.22 5.86 19.65
C ALA A 266 1.46 6.23 20.94
N LEU A 267 2.09 7.02 21.83
CA LEU A 267 1.47 7.41 23.09
C LEU A 267 0.22 8.27 22.87
N ALA A 268 0.32 9.28 22.01
CA ALA A 268 -0.79 10.19 21.73
C ALA A 268 -1.99 9.46 21.12
N MET A 269 -1.72 8.50 20.20
CA MET A 269 -2.79 7.72 19.57
C MET A 269 -3.44 6.73 20.53
N THR A 270 -2.66 6.14 21.45
CA THR A 270 -3.20 5.29 22.52
C THR A 270 -4.13 6.08 23.44
N GLU A 271 -3.68 7.21 23.97
CA GLU A 271 -4.47 8.08 24.84
C GLU A 271 -5.75 8.59 24.15
N LEU A 272 -5.66 8.92 22.86
CA LEU A 272 -6.81 9.34 22.08
C LEU A 272 -7.83 8.21 21.92
N ALA A 273 -7.39 7.02 21.55
CA ALA A 273 -8.28 5.87 21.36
C ALA A 273 -9.01 5.51 22.68
N GLU A 274 -8.30 5.53 23.82
CA GLU A 274 -8.90 5.34 25.14
C GLU A 274 -9.94 6.43 25.47
N LYS A 275 -9.60 7.69 25.19
CA LYS A 275 -10.51 8.84 25.40
C LYS A 275 -11.74 8.77 24.53
N LEU A 276 -11.63 8.25 23.31
CA LEU A 276 -12.75 8.02 22.40
C LEU A 276 -13.61 6.83 22.83
N GLY A 277 -13.21 6.06 23.86
CA GLY A 277 -13.97 4.96 24.44
C GLY A 277 -13.81 3.63 23.70
N TYR A 278 -12.66 3.42 23.06
CA TYR A 278 -12.28 2.06 22.67
C TYR A 278 -11.90 1.28 23.93
N THR A 279 -12.36 0.04 24.02
CA THR A 279 -12.28 -0.76 25.26
C THR A 279 -10.96 -1.48 25.43
N GLU A 280 -10.27 -1.71 24.32
CA GLU A 280 -8.93 -2.29 24.32
C GLU A 280 -8.09 -1.62 23.24
N VAL A 281 -6.91 -1.13 23.63
CA VAL A 281 -5.97 -0.43 22.75
C VAL A 281 -4.62 -1.12 22.83
N ILE A 282 -4.09 -1.56 21.69
CA ILE A 282 -2.84 -2.32 21.60
C ILE A 282 -1.95 -1.65 20.56
N VAL A 283 -0.69 -1.43 20.91
CA VAL A 283 0.35 -1.02 19.96
C VAL A 283 1.18 -2.24 19.58
N ARG A 284 1.43 -2.39 18.28
CA ARG A 284 2.24 -3.47 17.70
C ARG A 284 3.43 -2.88 16.96
N ASP A 285 4.55 -3.58 17.08
CA ASP A 285 5.79 -3.20 16.41
C ASP A 285 5.85 -3.77 14.99
N ASP A 286 6.57 -3.06 14.12
CA ASP A 286 6.98 -3.58 12.81
C ASP A 286 8.12 -4.63 12.94
N LEU A 287 8.53 -5.23 11.82
CA LEU A 287 9.61 -6.22 11.81
C LEU A 287 10.98 -5.67 12.25
N SER A 288 11.13 -4.34 12.32
CA SER A 288 12.33 -3.68 12.83
C SER A 288 12.25 -3.36 14.33
N GLY A 289 11.16 -3.72 15.01
CA GLY A 289 10.93 -3.50 16.43
C GLY A 289 10.53 -2.06 16.76
N ARG A 290 9.94 -1.32 15.81
CA ARG A 290 9.44 0.04 16.04
C ARG A 290 7.92 0.02 16.11
N ALA A 291 7.34 0.73 17.08
CA ALA A 291 5.90 0.91 17.17
C ALA A 291 5.34 1.44 15.83
N ARG A 292 4.38 0.71 15.23
CA ARG A 292 3.89 1.03 13.87
C ARG A 292 2.39 0.90 13.72
N THR A 293 1.75 0.03 14.47
CA THR A 293 0.34 -0.30 14.27
C THR A 293 -0.43 -0.13 15.57
N LEU A 294 -1.52 0.63 15.53
CA LEU A 294 -2.52 0.70 16.59
C LEU A 294 -3.67 -0.26 16.27
N VAL A 295 -4.06 -1.07 17.23
CA VAL A 295 -5.31 -1.81 17.22
C VAL A 295 -6.21 -1.22 18.29
N ALA A 296 -7.40 -0.76 17.92
CA ALA A 296 -8.38 -0.27 18.87
C ALA A 296 -9.71 -1.00 18.67
N ARG A 297 -10.26 -1.60 19.75
CA ARG A 297 -11.44 -2.48 19.74
C ARG A 297 -12.65 -1.80 20.39
N THR A 298 -13.82 -2.03 19.83
CA THR A 298 -15.11 -1.65 20.45
C THR A 298 -15.61 -2.76 21.35
N ASP A 299 -16.63 -2.45 22.19
CA ASP A 299 -17.37 -3.43 23.00
C ASP A 299 -18.16 -4.42 22.14
#